data_4071ca7c14839451c359bed86eb80eb9
#
_entry.id   4071ca7c14839451c359bed86eb80eb9
#
_cell.length_a   1.000
_cell.length_b   1.000
_cell.length_c   1.000
_cell.angle_alpha   90.00
_cell.angle_beta   90.00
_cell.angle_gamma   90.00
#
_symmetry.space_group_name_H-M   'P 1'
#
loop_
_entity.id
_entity.type
_entity.pdbx_description
1 polymer ?
#
loop_
_entity_poly.entity_id
_entity_poly.type
_entity_poly.pdbx_seq_one_letter_code
_entity_poly.pdbx_strand_id
1 'polypeptide(L)'
;MKNVTMERTTVEEAIAAALKELQAEKDDVEIEIIKEPSKGFFGLGSKDAKVKVTITNGPEERVIKFFDILLKKMDIEADYEVNYSDNILKVDIVKIGEDDKGIIIGKRGKNLDEIQFLMNLMVNKGRQNYVRVIFNVEDYRAKREETLKRLAVKMADKCRYYKHKVRLEPMNPYERRIIHSTLQDEKDIITYSEGEEPYRKVVIDLK
;
A
#
# COMPACT_ATOMS: atom_id res chain seq x y z
N MET A 1 9.01 -14.51 11.71
CA MET A 1 10.10 -14.42 10.71
C MET A 1 10.06 -15.65 9.82
N LYS A 2 9.87 -15.45 8.51
CA LYS A 2 9.90 -16.54 7.54
C LYS A 2 11.36 -16.94 7.28
N ASN A 3 11.66 -18.23 7.23
CA ASN A 3 12.99 -18.73 6.90
C ASN A 3 12.90 -20.01 6.05
N VAL A 4 13.96 -20.29 5.33
CA VAL A 4 14.12 -21.51 4.54
C VAL A 4 15.57 -22.00 4.66
N THR A 5 15.74 -23.32 4.60
CA THR A 5 17.06 -23.94 4.55
C THR A 5 17.22 -24.63 3.21
N MET A 6 18.30 -24.28 2.47
CA MET A 6 18.59 -24.82 1.14
C MET A 6 19.92 -25.54 1.11
N GLU A 7 19.96 -26.67 0.36
CA GLU A 7 21.18 -27.38 0.01
C GLU A 7 21.39 -27.33 -1.50
N ARG A 8 22.60 -26.90 -1.95
CA ARG A 8 23.00 -26.83 -3.37
C ARG A 8 24.51 -27.03 -3.46
N THR A 9 24.97 -27.22 -4.68
CA THR A 9 26.39 -27.47 -4.97
C THR A 9 27.31 -26.34 -4.50
N THR A 10 26.82 -25.08 -4.56
CA THR A 10 27.56 -23.92 -4.05
C THR A 10 26.71 -23.09 -3.08
N VAL A 11 27.38 -22.25 -2.27
CA VAL A 11 26.70 -21.33 -1.34
C VAL A 11 25.84 -20.34 -2.12
N GLU A 12 26.35 -19.80 -3.24
CA GLU A 12 25.66 -18.82 -4.07
C GLU A 12 24.37 -19.41 -4.66
N GLU A 13 24.42 -20.66 -5.17
CA GLU A 13 23.23 -21.34 -5.68
C GLU A 13 22.19 -21.62 -4.60
N ALA A 14 22.64 -21.98 -3.40
CA ALA A 14 21.76 -22.20 -2.25
C ALA A 14 21.07 -20.90 -1.82
N ILE A 15 21.81 -19.79 -1.76
CA ILE A 15 21.27 -18.47 -1.46
C ILE A 15 20.25 -18.05 -2.53
N ALA A 16 20.60 -18.16 -3.83
CA ALA A 16 19.70 -17.78 -4.93
C ALA A 16 18.41 -18.57 -4.90
N ALA A 17 18.47 -19.88 -4.63
CA ALA A 17 17.30 -20.73 -4.48
C ALA A 17 16.43 -20.32 -3.29
N ALA A 18 17.05 -20.01 -2.14
CA ALA A 18 16.36 -19.54 -0.94
C ALA A 18 15.66 -18.20 -1.15
N LEU A 19 16.34 -17.24 -1.77
CA LEU A 19 15.77 -15.91 -2.08
C LEU A 19 14.54 -16.03 -3.02
N LYS A 20 14.63 -16.92 -4.02
CA LYS A 20 13.52 -17.18 -4.94
C LYS A 20 12.32 -17.79 -4.22
N GLU A 21 12.55 -18.75 -3.32
CA GLU A 21 11.46 -19.40 -2.56
C GLU A 21 10.81 -18.45 -1.58
N LEU A 22 11.59 -17.60 -0.91
CA LEU A 22 11.11 -16.60 0.03
C LEU A 22 10.51 -15.37 -0.67
N GLN A 23 10.66 -15.23 -1.99
CA GLN A 23 10.31 -14.02 -2.76
C GLN A 23 10.95 -12.76 -2.16
N ALA A 24 12.19 -12.88 -1.67
CA ALA A 24 12.94 -11.84 -0.96
C ALA A 24 14.15 -11.37 -1.77
N GLU A 25 14.56 -10.12 -1.53
CA GLU A 25 15.82 -9.58 -2.05
C GLU A 25 16.95 -9.81 -1.03
N LYS A 26 18.20 -9.72 -1.50
CA LYS A 26 19.38 -10.00 -0.64
C LYS A 26 19.45 -9.09 0.58
N ASP A 27 18.97 -7.84 0.44
CA ASP A 27 18.97 -6.84 1.52
C ASP A 27 17.82 -7.04 2.53
N ASP A 28 16.89 -7.96 2.23
CA ASP A 28 15.75 -8.28 3.10
C ASP A 28 16.06 -9.38 4.10
N VAL A 29 17.22 -10.07 3.95
CA VAL A 29 17.47 -11.35 4.64
C VAL A 29 18.79 -11.35 5.40
N GLU A 30 18.83 -12.17 6.42
CA GLU A 30 20.04 -12.64 7.07
C GLU A 30 20.36 -14.04 6.58
N ILE A 31 21.64 -14.30 6.26
CA ILE A 31 22.14 -15.53 5.68
C ILE A 31 23.09 -16.20 6.66
N GLU A 32 22.76 -17.42 7.06
CA GLU A 32 23.59 -18.28 7.92
C GLU A 32 24.10 -19.48 7.09
N ILE A 33 25.41 -19.62 6.94
CA ILE A 33 26.03 -20.78 6.29
C ILE A 33 26.15 -21.88 7.33
N ILE A 34 25.28 -22.90 7.23
CA ILE A 34 25.29 -24.06 8.16
C ILE A 34 26.42 -25.03 7.79
N LYS A 35 26.69 -25.17 6.48
CA LYS A 35 27.71 -26.09 5.96
C LYS A 35 28.31 -25.56 4.67
N GLU A 36 29.64 -25.54 4.63
CA GLU A 36 30.37 -25.20 3.41
C GLU A 36 30.47 -26.39 2.44
N PRO A 37 30.49 -26.12 1.12
CA PRO A 37 30.67 -27.17 0.12
C PRO A 37 32.09 -27.72 0.19
N SER A 38 32.25 -29.04 0.00
CA SER A 38 33.56 -29.64 -0.13
C SER A 38 33.66 -30.48 -1.40
N LYS A 39 34.75 -30.26 -2.14
CA LYS A 39 35.13 -31.10 -3.28
C LYS A 39 35.72 -32.39 -2.72
N GLY A 40 35.04 -33.53 -2.90
CA GLY A 40 35.58 -34.85 -2.53
C GLY A 40 36.89 -35.16 -3.29
N PHE A 41 37.65 -36.12 -2.78
CA PHE A 41 38.84 -36.61 -3.46
C PHE A 41 38.44 -37.49 -4.64
N PHE A 42 38.81 -37.13 -5.88
CA PHE A 42 38.40 -37.81 -7.14
C PHE A 42 36.88 -37.90 -7.37
N GLY A 43 36.08 -36.93 -6.90
CA GLY A 43 34.65 -36.94 -7.07
C GLY A 43 33.86 -37.82 -6.08
N LEU A 44 34.53 -38.56 -5.23
CA LEU A 44 33.91 -39.33 -4.15
C LEU A 44 33.84 -38.49 -2.86
N GLY A 45 32.63 -38.32 -2.31
CA GLY A 45 32.42 -37.62 -1.03
C GLY A 45 32.25 -36.12 -1.16
N SER A 46 31.84 -35.55 -2.29
CA SER A 46 31.43 -34.17 -2.39
C SER A 46 30.26 -33.88 -1.41
N LYS A 47 30.31 -32.76 -0.74
CA LYS A 47 29.25 -32.32 0.16
C LYS A 47 28.72 -30.99 -0.34
N ASP A 48 27.41 -30.90 -0.44
CA ASP A 48 26.71 -29.68 -0.85
C ASP A 48 26.77 -28.60 0.25
N ALA A 49 26.71 -27.36 -0.18
CA ALA A 49 26.54 -26.22 0.72
C ALA A 49 25.13 -26.25 1.31
N LYS A 50 25.03 -25.93 2.59
CA LYS A 50 23.73 -25.76 3.29
C LYS A 50 23.66 -24.39 3.89
N VAL A 51 22.65 -23.60 3.51
CA VAL A 51 22.41 -22.25 4.02
C VAL A 51 21.02 -22.15 4.60
N LYS A 52 20.91 -21.35 5.67
CA LYS A 52 19.62 -20.91 6.21
C LYS A 52 19.46 -19.42 5.92
N VAL A 53 18.35 -19.07 5.30
CA VAL A 53 18.04 -17.68 4.95
C VAL A 53 16.79 -17.27 5.73
N THR A 54 16.87 -16.17 6.46
CA THR A 54 15.79 -15.66 7.30
C THR A 54 15.43 -14.23 6.89
N ILE A 55 14.15 -13.96 6.63
CA ILE A 55 13.69 -12.60 6.36
C ILE A 55 13.74 -11.81 7.68
N THR A 56 14.52 -10.71 7.70
CA THR A 56 14.69 -9.84 8.86
C THR A 56 14.35 -8.38 8.57
N ASN A 57 14.32 -8.00 7.30
CA ASN A 57 14.09 -6.63 6.85
C ASN A 57 13.30 -6.56 5.53
N GLY A 58 12.37 -7.50 5.33
CA GLY A 58 11.48 -7.52 4.18
C GLY A 58 10.40 -6.42 4.22
N PRO A 59 9.52 -6.38 3.20
CA PRO A 59 8.44 -5.39 3.13
C PRO A 59 7.55 -5.34 4.38
N GLU A 60 7.17 -6.50 4.92
CA GLU A 60 6.34 -6.61 6.12
C GLU A 60 7.08 -6.06 7.35
N GLU A 61 8.33 -6.49 7.59
CA GLU A 61 9.12 -6.07 8.73
C GLU A 61 9.41 -4.56 8.70
N ARG A 62 9.68 -4.01 7.52
CA ARG A 62 9.92 -2.57 7.35
C ARG A 62 8.67 -1.76 7.69
N VAL A 63 7.50 -2.17 7.17
CA VAL A 63 6.26 -1.42 7.42
C VAL A 63 5.82 -1.54 8.87
N ILE A 64 5.94 -2.71 9.49
CA ILE A 64 5.61 -2.91 10.91
C ILE A 64 6.47 -1.98 11.78
N LYS A 65 7.79 -2.00 11.60
CA LYS A 65 8.69 -1.10 12.35
C LYS A 65 8.33 0.38 12.19
N PHE A 66 8.04 0.79 10.95
CA PHE A 66 7.64 2.17 10.67
C PHE A 66 6.32 2.51 11.35
N PHE A 67 5.32 1.63 11.22
CA PHE A 67 3.97 1.90 11.70
C PHE A 67 3.88 1.89 13.22
N ASP A 68 4.58 0.96 13.90
CA ASP A 68 4.69 0.95 15.36
C ASP A 68 5.30 2.26 15.90
N ILE A 69 6.38 2.76 15.25
CA ILE A 69 6.98 4.04 15.63
C ILE A 69 6.03 5.20 15.39
N LEU A 70 5.30 5.19 14.26
CA LEU A 70 4.34 6.23 13.92
C LEU A 70 3.21 6.30 14.94
N LEU A 71 2.54 5.18 15.20
CA LEU A 71 1.46 5.07 16.18
C LEU A 71 1.92 5.51 17.58
N LYS A 72 3.07 5.02 18.02
CA LYS A 72 3.66 5.42 19.31
C LYS A 72 3.95 6.92 19.39
N LYS A 73 4.46 7.53 18.31
CA LYS A 73 4.76 8.97 18.28
C LYS A 73 3.53 9.86 18.22
N MET A 74 2.44 9.32 17.70
CA MET A 74 1.14 9.99 17.65
C MET A 74 0.30 9.75 18.91
N ASP A 75 0.78 8.90 19.84
CA ASP A 75 0.05 8.46 21.04
C ASP A 75 -1.30 7.80 20.69
N ILE A 76 -1.29 6.95 19.65
CA ILE A 76 -2.46 6.26 19.12
C ILE A 76 -2.35 4.76 19.40
N GLU A 77 -3.43 4.18 19.94
CA GLU A 77 -3.59 2.75 20.08
C GLU A 77 -4.50 2.19 18.98
N ALA A 78 -3.99 1.22 18.22
CA ALA A 78 -4.74 0.59 17.13
C ALA A 78 -4.32 -0.87 16.94
N ASP A 79 -5.29 -1.74 16.63
CA ASP A 79 -5.02 -3.09 16.16
C ASP A 79 -4.94 -3.05 14.63
N TYR A 80 -3.89 -3.62 14.04
CA TYR A 80 -3.69 -3.63 12.59
C TYR A 80 -3.16 -4.97 12.09
N GLU A 81 -3.42 -5.25 10.83
CA GLU A 81 -2.95 -6.43 10.12
C GLU A 81 -2.06 -6.03 8.95
N VAL A 82 -1.02 -6.82 8.69
CA VAL A 82 -0.11 -6.66 7.56
C VAL A 82 -0.07 -7.96 6.77
N ASN A 83 -0.32 -7.86 5.46
CA ASN A 83 -0.31 -9.00 4.56
C ASN A 83 0.48 -8.66 3.29
N TYR A 84 1.48 -9.47 2.97
CA TYR A 84 2.29 -9.34 1.76
C TYR A 84 2.14 -10.55 0.85
N SER A 85 1.71 -10.30 -0.39
CA SER A 85 1.64 -11.31 -1.46
C SER A 85 1.73 -10.63 -2.83
N ASP A 86 2.37 -11.29 -3.79
CA ASP A 86 2.42 -10.85 -5.19
C ASP A 86 2.86 -9.38 -5.38
N ASN A 87 3.86 -8.94 -4.62
CA ASN A 87 4.36 -7.56 -4.58
C ASN A 87 3.31 -6.52 -4.14
N ILE A 88 2.25 -6.96 -3.45
CA ILE A 88 1.27 -6.09 -2.83
C ILE A 88 1.36 -6.25 -1.32
N LEU A 89 1.61 -5.15 -0.62
CA LEU A 89 1.64 -5.07 0.84
C LEU A 89 0.39 -4.32 1.31
N LYS A 90 -0.50 -5.04 1.96
CA LYS A 90 -1.72 -4.46 2.57
C LYS A 90 -1.48 -4.22 4.05
N VAL A 91 -1.84 -3.04 4.51
CA VAL A 91 -1.83 -2.64 5.92
C VAL A 91 -3.22 -2.14 6.25
N ASP A 92 -3.93 -2.85 7.09
CA ASP A 92 -5.31 -2.54 7.45
C ASP A 92 -5.40 -2.31 8.96
N ILE A 93 -5.79 -1.11 9.41
CA ILE A 93 -6.21 -0.89 10.79
C ILE A 93 -7.59 -1.50 10.94
N VAL A 94 -7.69 -2.52 11.79
CA VAL A 94 -8.93 -3.28 12.02
C VAL A 94 -9.74 -2.75 13.21
N LYS A 95 -9.05 -2.08 14.15
CA LYS A 95 -9.69 -1.47 15.32
C LYS A 95 -8.91 -0.24 15.79
N ILE A 96 -9.62 0.86 16.02
CA ILE A 96 -9.06 2.13 16.47
C ILE A 96 -10.14 2.96 17.17
N GLY A 97 -9.74 3.81 18.12
CA GLY A 97 -10.66 4.78 18.75
C GLY A 97 -11.19 5.81 17.75
N GLU A 98 -12.43 6.26 17.92
CA GLU A 98 -13.07 7.18 16.96
C GLU A 98 -12.32 8.51 16.81
N ASP A 99 -11.76 9.05 17.89
CA ASP A 99 -10.97 10.30 17.87
C ASP A 99 -9.66 10.08 17.10
N ASP A 100 -8.94 9.00 17.37
CA ASP A 100 -7.68 8.63 16.73
C ASP A 100 -7.87 8.29 15.25
N LYS A 101 -8.98 7.64 14.92
CA LYS A 101 -9.39 7.35 13.55
C LYS A 101 -9.50 8.63 12.71
N GLY A 102 -10.08 9.69 13.29
CA GLY A 102 -10.13 11.00 12.67
C GLY A 102 -8.74 11.58 12.36
N ILE A 103 -7.77 11.35 13.25
CA ILE A 103 -6.38 11.81 13.09
C ILE A 103 -5.68 11.04 11.97
N ILE A 104 -5.76 9.71 11.98
CA ILE A 104 -5.11 8.86 10.97
C ILE A 104 -5.70 9.07 9.57
N ILE A 105 -7.01 9.21 9.46
CA ILE A 105 -7.68 9.45 8.17
C ILE A 105 -7.44 10.88 7.71
N GLY A 106 -7.59 11.84 8.60
CA GLY A 106 -7.52 13.26 8.27
C GLY A 106 -8.70 13.75 7.43
N LYS A 107 -8.68 15.03 7.09
CA LYS A 107 -9.74 15.64 6.28
C LYS A 107 -9.83 14.97 4.90
N ARG A 108 -10.90 14.23 4.67
CA ARG A 108 -11.18 13.50 3.41
C ARG A 108 -10.13 12.45 3.03
N GLY A 109 -9.52 11.81 4.01
CA GLY A 109 -8.51 10.79 3.75
C GLY A 109 -7.12 11.32 3.39
N LYS A 110 -6.85 12.61 3.60
CA LYS A 110 -5.55 13.21 3.25
C LYS A 110 -4.40 12.58 4.02
N ASN A 111 -4.52 12.47 5.35
CA ASN A 111 -3.46 11.86 6.16
C ASN A 111 -3.29 10.37 5.82
N LEU A 112 -4.38 9.67 5.56
CA LEU A 112 -4.36 8.28 5.10
C LEU A 112 -3.53 8.10 3.81
N ASP A 113 -3.73 8.98 2.83
CA ASP A 113 -2.99 8.96 1.57
C ASP A 113 -1.51 9.34 1.77
N GLU A 114 -1.21 10.31 2.63
CA GLU A 114 0.16 10.71 2.97
C GLU A 114 0.93 9.63 3.74
N ILE A 115 0.30 8.96 4.70
CA ILE A 115 0.88 7.83 5.42
C ILE A 115 1.16 6.67 4.45
N GLN A 116 0.22 6.35 3.57
CA GLN A 116 0.44 5.34 2.52
C GLN A 116 1.62 5.70 1.62
N PHE A 117 1.75 6.97 1.23
CA PHE A 117 2.88 7.44 0.43
C PHE A 117 4.22 7.26 1.16
N LEU A 118 4.30 7.61 2.45
CA LEU A 118 5.50 7.40 3.26
C LEU A 118 5.84 5.92 3.40
N MET A 119 4.86 5.06 3.62
CA MET A 119 5.05 3.60 3.65
C MET A 119 5.60 3.11 2.30
N ASN A 120 5.06 3.57 1.17
CA ASN A 120 5.56 3.23 -0.17
C ASN A 120 7.03 3.61 -0.34
N LEU A 121 7.41 4.82 0.04
CA LEU A 121 8.81 5.27 -0.06
C LEU A 121 9.73 4.42 0.79
N MET A 122 9.34 4.15 2.02
CA MET A 122 10.16 3.42 2.99
C MET A 122 10.31 1.96 2.59
N VAL A 123 9.24 1.30 2.17
CA VAL A 123 9.27 -0.11 1.76
C VAL A 123 10.12 -0.28 0.49
N ASN A 124 10.02 0.64 -0.47
CA ASN A 124 10.69 0.54 -1.76
C ASN A 124 12.12 1.12 -1.80
N LYS A 125 12.60 1.71 -0.70
CA LYS A 125 13.96 2.23 -0.64
C LYS A 125 14.99 1.13 -0.87
N GLY A 126 15.77 1.26 -1.95
CA GLY A 126 16.84 0.33 -2.32
C GLY A 126 16.37 -0.98 -2.98
N ARG A 127 15.08 -1.19 -3.20
CA ARG A 127 14.55 -2.40 -3.84
C ARG A 127 14.62 -2.34 -5.36
N GLN A 128 14.87 -3.51 -5.98
CA GLN A 128 14.80 -3.69 -7.42
C GLN A 128 13.36 -3.97 -7.88
N ASN A 129 12.63 -4.77 -7.10
CA ASN A 129 11.23 -5.11 -7.37
C ASN A 129 10.31 -4.19 -6.57
N TYR A 130 9.51 -3.40 -7.27
CA TYR A 130 8.57 -2.47 -6.65
C TYR A 130 7.45 -3.21 -5.92
N VAL A 131 7.22 -2.83 -4.66
CA VAL A 131 6.13 -3.30 -3.82
C VAL A 131 5.07 -2.23 -3.73
N ARG A 132 3.84 -2.55 -4.14
CA ARG A 132 2.70 -1.66 -4.01
C ARG A 132 2.15 -1.73 -2.60
N VAL A 133 2.19 -0.63 -1.86
CA VAL A 133 1.57 -0.54 -0.53
C VAL A 133 0.13 -0.03 -0.65
N ILE A 134 -0.79 -0.70 0.04
CA ILE A 134 -2.19 -0.29 0.21
C ILE A 134 -2.43 -0.15 1.71
N PHE A 135 -2.79 1.06 2.15
CA PHE A 135 -3.13 1.35 3.52
C PHE A 135 -4.60 1.70 3.67
N ASN A 136 -5.27 1.09 4.62
CA ASN A 136 -6.68 1.35 4.89
C ASN A 136 -6.94 1.41 6.41
N VAL A 137 -8.04 2.06 6.77
CA VAL A 137 -8.52 2.16 8.15
C VAL A 137 -9.97 1.70 8.16
N GLU A 138 -10.21 0.50 8.71
CA GLU A 138 -11.50 -0.17 8.63
C GLU A 138 -12.06 -0.11 7.17
N ASP A 139 -13.31 0.22 6.98
CA ASP A 139 -13.92 0.36 5.65
C ASP A 139 -13.96 1.82 5.15
N TYR A 140 -13.03 2.68 5.60
CA TYR A 140 -13.09 4.11 5.26
C TYR A 140 -13.16 4.38 3.76
N ARG A 141 -12.30 3.74 2.95
CA ARG A 141 -12.24 4.00 1.50
C ARG A 141 -13.56 3.65 0.82
N ALA A 142 -14.18 2.52 1.18
CA ALA A 142 -15.47 2.10 0.65
C ALA A 142 -16.60 3.07 1.08
N LYS A 143 -16.66 3.43 2.35
CA LYS A 143 -17.63 4.40 2.89
C LYS A 143 -17.45 5.79 2.25
N ARG A 144 -16.22 6.19 1.98
CA ARG A 144 -15.90 7.46 1.33
C ARG A 144 -16.35 7.47 -0.12
N GLU A 145 -16.13 6.40 -0.87
CA GLU A 145 -16.59 6.24 -2.24
C GLU A 145 -18.13 6.36 -2.32
N GLU A 146 -18.85 5.67 -1.45
CA GLU A 146 -20.32 5.77 -1.39
C GLU A 146 -20.80 7.19 -1.06
N THR A 147 -20.07 7.89 -0.17
CA THR A 147 -20.39 9.29 0.16
C THR A 147 -20.17 10.20 -1.05
N LEU A 148 -19.13 9.97 -1.84
CA LEU A 148 -18.87 10.74 -3.06
C LEU A 148 -19.90 10.47 -4.15
N LYS A 149 -20.33 9.22 -4.33
CA LYS A 149 -21.42 8.87 -5.27
C LYS A 149 -22.72 9.61 -4.89
N ARG A 150 -23.11 9.58 -3.62
CA ARG A 150 -24.29 10.31 -3.12
C ARG A 150 -24.13 11.83 -3.28
N LEU A 151 -22.93 12.36 -3.03
CA LEU A 151 -22.65 13.78 -3.25
C LEU A 151 -22.81 14.16 -4.71
N ALA A 152 -22.31 13.35 -5.64
CA ALA A 152 -22.40 13.59 -7.08
C ALA A 152 -23.86 13.76 -7.51
N VAL A 153 -24.71 12.79 -7.17
CA VAL A 153 -26.16 12.82 -7.51
C VAL A 153 -26.82 14.06 -6.89
N LYS A 154 -26.61 14.30 -5.59
CA LYS A 154 -27.19 15.46 -4.90
C LYS A 154 -26.78 16.79 -5.55
N MET A 155 -25.53 16.90 -5.99
CA MET A 155 -25.05 18.15 -6.61
C MET A 155 -25.51 18.30 -8.05
N ALA A 156 -25.71 17.19 -8.79
CA ALA A 156 -26.37 17.21 -10.09
C ALA A 156 -27.83 17.70 -9.99
N ASP A 157 -28.58 17.22 -9.01
CA ASP A 157 -29.98 17.68 -8.77
C ASP A 157 -30.00 19.16 -8.38
N LYS A 158 -29.02 19.60 -7.57
CA LYS A 158 -28.88 21.03 -7.25
C LYS A 158 -28.59 21.87 -8.50
N CYS A 159 -27.75 21.39 -9.40
CA CYS A 159 -27.44 22.04 -10.67
C CYS A 159 -28.75 22.16 -11.54
N ARG A 160 -29.51 21.09 -11.63
CA ARG A 160 -30.82 21.08 -12.35
C ARG A 160 -31.81 22.09 -11.79
N TYR A 161 -31.94 22.10 -10.46
CA TYR A 161 -32.90 22.96 -9.78
C TYR A 161 -32.57 24.44 -9.96
N TYR A 162 -31.31 24.82 -9.70
CA TYR A 162 -30.91 26.23 -9.75
C TYR A 162 -30.50 26.73 -11.14
N LYS A 163 -30.43 25.84 -12.13
CA LYS A 163 -30.02 26.17 -13.50
C LYS A 163 -28.65 26.84 -13.62
N HIS A 164 -27.75 26.52 -12.72
CA HIS A 164 -26.39 27.04 -12.78
C HIS A 164 -25.36 25.99 -12.28
N LYS A 165 -24.14 26.12 -12.77
CA LYS A 165 -23.06 25.19 -12.44
C LYS A 165 -22.73 25.14 -10.95
N VAL A 166 -22.44 23.95 -10.47
CA VAL A 166 -22.02 23.67 -9.09
C VAL A 166 -20.54 23.29 -9.09
N ARG A 167 -19.73 24.02 -8.32
CA ARG A 167 -18.33 23.69 -8.07
C ARG A 167 -18.22 22.92 -6.76
N LEU A 168 -17.60 21.75 -6.82
CA LEU A 168 -17.28 20.97 -5.63
C LEU A 168 -16.01 21.53 -4.97
N GLU A 169 -15.73 21.06 -3.77
CA GLU A 169 -14.47 21.37 -3.12
C GLU A 169 -13.31 20.59 -3.75
N PRO A 170 -12.05 21.08 -3.60
CA PRO A 170 -10.89 20.34 -4.06
C PRO A 170 -10.83 18.93 -3.50
N MET A 171 -10.44 17.97 -4.35
CA MET A 171 -10.31 16.57 -4.02
C MET A 171 -9.25 15.91 -4.90
N ASN A 172 -8.70 14.78 -4.44
CA ASN A 172 -7.66 14.05 -5.15
C ASN A 172 -8.16 13.47 -6.51
N PRO A 173 -7.24 13.07 -7.41
CA PRO A 173 -7.63 12.58 -8.75
C PRO A 173 -8.55 11.36 -8.73
N TYR A 174 -8.38 10.46 -7.75
CA TYR A 174 -9.23 9.28 -7.61
C TYR A 174 -10.67 9.65 -7.23
N GLU A 175 -10.85 10.55 -6.26
CA GLU A 175 -12.17 11.06 -5.86
C GLU A 175 -12.88 11.81 -6.99
N ARG A 176 -12.12 12.60 -7.78
CA ARG A 176 -12.68 13.28 -8.96
C ARG A 176 -13.18 12.29 -10.00
N ARG A 177 -12.46 11.18 -10.19
CA ARG A 177 -12.90 10.11 -11.10
C ARG A 177 -14.20 9.47 -10.65
N ILE A 178 -14.39 9.24 -9.34
CA ILE A 178 -15.66 8.70 -8.80
C ILE A 178 -16.84 9.61 -9.16
N ILE A 179 -16.68 10.93 -8.97
CA ILE A 179 -17.75 11.89 -9.32
C ILE A 179 -18.04 11.85 -10.83
N HIS A 180 -17.01 11.88 -11.69
CA HIS A 180 -17.17 11.82 -13.15
C HIS A 180 -17.86 10.53 -13.58
N SER A 181 -17.41 9.37 -13.07
CA SER A 181 -17.99 8.07 -13.41
C SER A 181 -19.45 7.94 -12.95
N THR A 182 -19.78 8.51 -11.79
CA THR A 182 -21.16 8.46 -11.26
C THR A 182 -22.13 9.22 -12.14
N LEU A 183 -21.70 10.31 -12.78
CA LEU A 183 -22.56 11.18 -13.57
C LEU A 183 -22.38 11.04 -15.09
N GLN A 184 -21.56 10.12 -15.57
CA GLN A 184 -21.23 10.00 -16.99
C GLN A 184 -22.44 9.67 -17.88
N ASP A 185 -23.41 8.91 -17.35
CA ASP A 185 -24.59 8.45 -18.09
C ASP A 185 -25.76 9.43 -18.00
N GLU A 186 -25.62 10.54 -17.26
CA GLU A 186 -26.63 11.58 -17.15
C GLU A 186 -26.72 12.40 -18.46
N LYS A 187 -27.90 12.41 -19.08
CA LYS A 187 -28.08 13.01 -20.42
C LYS A 187 -27.99 14.53 -20.43
N ASP A 188 -28.34 15.16 -19.34
CA ASP A 188 -28.48 16.61 -19.17
C ASP A 188 -27.35 17.24 -18.34
N ILE A 189 -26.42 16.42 -17.85
CA ILE A 189 -25.29 16.86 -17.02
C ILE A 189 -23.97 16.66 -17.76
N ILE A 190 -23.07 17.63 -17.61
CA ILE A 190 -21.67 17.52 -17.98
C ILE A 190 -20.78 17.76 -16.75
N THR A 191 -19.68 17.05 -16.67
CA THR A 191 -18.71 17.21 -15.57
C THR A 191 -17.31 17.41 -16.12
N TYR A 192 -16.58 18.36 -15.56
CA TYR A 192 -15.17 18.60 -15.87
C TYR A 192 -14.38 19.00 -14.63
N SER A 193 -13.07 18.87 -14.68
CA SER A 193 -12.17 19.27 -13.56
C SER A 193 -11.51 20.60 -13.88
N GLU A 194 -11.58 21.57 -12.92
CA GLU A 194 -11.10 22.93 -13.01
C GLU A 194 -9.98 23.16 -11.96
N GLY A 195 -8.97 23.96 -12.29
CA GLY A 195 -7.86 24.34 -11.40
C GLY A 195 -6.66 23.39 -11.45
N GLU A 196 -5.63 23.71 -10.65
CA GLU A 196 -4.39 22.94 -10.52
C GLU A 196 -4.31 22.29 -9.14
N GLU A 197 -3.56 21.18 -9.05
CA GLU A 197 -3.31 20.53 -7.74
C GLU A 197 -2.58 21.50 -6.78
N PRO A 198 -2.88 21.51 -5.50
CA PRO A 198 -3.85 20.66 -4.78
C PRO A 198 -5.29 21.21 -4.74
N TYR A 199 -5.59 22.25 -5.48
CA TYR A 199 -6.89 22.97 -5.45
C TYR A 199 -7.84 22.52 -6.56
N ARG A 200 -7.45 21.50 -7.37
CA ARG A 200 -8.25 20.98 -8.47
C ARG A 200 -9.54 20.34 -7.99
N LYS A 201 -10.66 20.69 -8.62
CA LYS A 201 -12.02 20.34 -8.22
C LYS A 201 -12.88 19.94 -9.40
N VAL A 202 -13.98 19.24 -9.14
CA VAL A 202 -14.99 18.91 -10.14
C VAL A 202 -16.01 20.03 -10.22
N VAL A 203 -16.39 20.37 -11.45
CA VAL A 203 -17.54 21.23 -11.78
C VAL A 203 -18.59 20.37 -12.42
N ILE A 204 -19.83 20.52 -11.97
CA ILE A 204 -21.03 19.89 -12.50
C ILE A 204 -21.84 20.99 -13.16
N ASP A 205 -22.19 20.83 -14.45
CA ASP A 205 -22.92 21.83 -15.23
C ASP A 205 -24.01 21.15 -16.07
N LEU A 206 -24.94 21.95 -16.58
CA LEU A 206 -25.93 21.50 -17.57
C LEU A 206 -25.28 21.46 -18.96
N LYS A 207 -25.72 20.49 -19.79
CA LYS A 207 -25.36 20.44 -21.22
C LYS A 207 -26.06 21.51 -22.02
#